data_60171c6657161a54f40fa521f8f6447f
#
_entry.id   60171c6657161a54f40fa521f8f6447f
#
_cell.length_a   1.000
_cell.length_b   1.000
_cell.length_c   1.000
_cell.angle_alpha   90.00
_cell.angle_beta   90.00
_cell.angle_gamma   90.00
#
_symmetry.space_group_name_H-M   'P 1'
#
loop_
_entity.id
_entity.type
_entity.pdbx_description
1 polymer ?
#
loop_
_entity_poly.entity_id
_entity_poly.type
_entity_poly.pdbx_seq_one_letter_code
_entity_poly.pdbx_strand_id
1 'polypeptide(L)'
;MGADPSAPVRGEELLIGDDWFKLARQFARWHHEDWDGSGYPDGLVGDAIPLAARIVRVVDVYDALRSERPYKPAWTLERTLEELRAMRGHGLDPDLTDVFVQIRDAQSRG
;
A
#
# COMPACT_ATOMS: atom_id res chain seq x y z
N MET A 1 -13.54 11.55 -15.02
CA MET A 1 -13.10 11.36 -15.55
C MET A 1 -12.98 11.55 -15.98
N GLY A 2 -13.21 12.02 -15.81
CA GLY A 2 -12.93 12.03 -16.32
C GLY A 2 -12.49 11.71 -17.03
N ALA A 3 -12.13 11.87 -16.80
CA ALA A 3 -11.47 11.42 -17.86
C ALA A 3 -12.06 10.22 -18.31
N ASP A 4 -12.32 10.23 -19.46
CA ASP A 4 -12.50 9.01 -20.17
C ASP A 4 -11.31 8.16 -19.85
N PRO A 5 -11.49 7.02 -19.21
CA PRO A 5 -10.36 6.19 -18.85
C PRO A 5 -9.52 5.76 -20.05
N SER A 6 -10.11 5.73 -21.22
CA SER A 6 -9.37 5.33 -22.40
C SER A 6 -8.62 6.48 -23.06
N ALA A 7 -8.90 7.71 -22.66
CA ALA A 7 -8.36 8.88 -23.34
C ALA A 7 -6.82 8.91 -23.35
N PRO A 8 -6.13 8.56 -22.27
CA PRO A 8 -4.68 8.64 -22.27
C PRO A 8 -3.96 7.45 -22.89
N VAL A 9 -4.68 6.40 -23.26
CA VAL A 9 -4.02 5.18 -23.73
C VAL A 9 -3.87 5.17 -25.24
N ARG A 10 -2.86 4.47 -25.71
CA ARG A 10 -2.55 4.34 -27.11
C ARG A 10 -2.00 2.94 -27.33
N GLY A 11 -2.18 2.37 -28.48
CA GLY A 11 -1.57 1.14 -28.90
C GLY A 11 -1.38 0.11 -27.78
N GLU A 12 -0.14 -0.23 -27.51
CA GLU A 12 0.19 -1.19 -26.46
C GLU A 12 -0.22 -0.66 -25.09
N GLU A 13 -0.35 0.66 -24.97
CA GLU A 13 -0.82 1.23 -23.72
C GLU A 13 -2.26 0.85 -23.43
N LEU A 14 -3.04 0.55 -24.46
CA LEU A 14 -4.42 0.11 -24.24
C LEU A 14 -4.46 -1.16 -23.41
N LEU A 15 -3.56 -2.09 -23.70
CA LEU A 15 -3.51 -3.35 -22.96
C LEU A 15 -3.05 -3.09 -21.52
N ILE A 16 -2.02 -2.27 -21.39
CA ILE A 16 -1.53 -1.89 -20.08
C ILE A 16 -2.57 -1.03 -19.36
N GLY A 17 -3.24 -0.17 -20.12
CA GLY A 17 -4.23 0.73 -19.58
C GLY A 17 -5.38 0.02 -18.89
N ASP A 18 -5.87 -1.06 -19.49
CA ASP A 18 -6.97 -1.82 -18.88
C ASP A 18 -6.55 -2.40 -17.53
N ASP A 19 -5.36 -2.98 -17.46
CA ASP A 19 -4.84 -3.52 -16.22
C ASP A 19 -4.60 -2.41 -15.21
N TRP A 20 -4.07 -1.28 -15.68
CA TRP A 20 -3.80 -0.13 -14.83
C TRP A 20 -5.08 0.40 -14.19
N PHE A 21 -6.13 0.58 -14.99
CA PHE A 21 -7.40 1.08 -14.45
C PHE A 21 -8.04 0.07 -13.52
N LYS A 22 -7.89 -1.22 -13.81
CA LYS A 22 -8.39 -2.25 -12.92
C LYS A 22 -7.69 -2.17 -11.57
N LEU A 23 -6.37 -2.03 -11.58
CA LEU A 23 -5.60 -1.88 -10.34
C LEU A 23 -5.98 -0.61 -9.60
N ALA A 24 -6.17 0.49 -10.33
CA ALA A 24 -6.54 1.75 -9.70
C ALA A 24 -7.91 1.64 -9.02
N ARG A 25 -8.85 0.96 -9.65
CA ARG A 25 -10.17 0.76 -9.04
C ARG A 25 -10.07 -0.12 -7.80
N GLN A 26 -9.26 -1.16 -7.85
CA GLN A 26 -9.03 -2.02 -6.69
C GLN A 26 -8.41 -1.23 -5.55
N PHE A 27 -7.43 -0.40 -5.86
CA PHE A 27 -6.81 0.43 -4.84
C PHE A 27 -7.81 1.42 -4.26
N ALA A 28 -8.54 2.12 -5.11
CA ALA A 28 -9.49 3.12 -4.65
C ALA A 28 -10.56 2.53 -3.73
N ARG A 29 -10.98 1.31 -4.01
CA ARG A 29 -12.02 0.68 -3.20
C ARG A 29 -11.46 0.08 -1.91
N TRP A 30 -10.30 -0.56 -1.96
CA TRP A 30 -9.86 -1.42 -0.87
C TRP A 30 -8.60 -0.96 -0.15
N HIS A 31 -8.10 0.23 -0.41
CA HIS A 31 -6.87 0.68 0.25
C HIS A 31 -7.06 0.97 1.75
N HIS A 32 -8.29 1.05 2.22
CA HIS A 32 -8.59 1.19 3.64
C HIS A 32 -8.94 -0.14 4.30
N GLU A 33 -8.87 -1.24 3.58
CA GLU A 33 -9.08 -2.55 4.18
C GLU A 33 -7.84 -2.92 4.98
N ASP A 34 -8.06 -3.50 6.15
CA ASP A 34 -6.97 -3.97 6.99
C ASP A 34 -6.92 -5.49 6.94
N TRP A 35 -5.72 -6.01 7.04
CA TRP A 35 -5.48 -7.45 6.92
C TRP A 35 -6.40 -8.27 7.85
N ASP A 36 -6.68 -7.78 9.04
CA ASP A 36 -7.48 -8.50 10.03
C ASP A 36 -8.99 -8.31 9.87
N GLY A 37 -9.42 -7.62 8.82
CA GLY A 37 -10.84 -7.43 8.55
C GLY A 37 -11.46 -6.23 9.24
N SER A 38 -10.67 -5.44 9.94
CA SER A 38 -11.19 -4.27 10.67
C SER A 38 -11.36 -3.03 9.79
N GLY A 39 -10.92 -3.10 8.52
CA GLY A 39 -11.00 -1.96 7.61
C GLY A 39 -12.33 -1.85 6.91
N TYR A 40 -12.37 -1.05 5.86
CA TYR A 40 -13.59 -0.77 5.11
C TYR A 40 -13.26 -0.51 3.64
N PRO A 41 -14.21 -0.58 2.72
CA PRO A 41 -15.65 -0.64 2.94
C PRO A 41 -16.22 -2.04 3.15
N ASP A 42 -15.48 -3.09 2.77
CA ASP A 42 -16.06 -4.43 2.73
C ASP A 42 -15.64 -5.31 3.91
N GLY A 43 -14.66 -4.86 4.71
CA GLY A 43 -14.16 -5.65 5.82
C GLY A 43 -13.49 -6.93 5.38
N LEU A 44 -12.76 -6.86 4.24
CA LEU A 44 -12.09 -8.03 3.70
C LEU A 44 -10.95 -8.48 4.61
N VAL A 45 -10.72 -9.79 4.66
CA VAL A 45 -9.70 -10.38 5.51
C VAL A 45 -8.62 -11.03 4.65
N GLY A 46 -7.37 -10.77 4.98
CA GLY A 46 -6.25 -11.47 4.40
C GLY A 46 -6.21 -11.39 2.88
N ASP A 47 -6.06 -12.53 2.24
CA ASP A 47 -5.91 -12.61 0.79
C ASP A 47 -7.15 -12.18 0.02
N ALA A 48 -8.28 -11.98 0.69
CA ALA A 48 -9.46 -11.43 0.04
C ALA A 48 -9.23 -9.97 -0.35
N ILE A 49 -8.28 -9.28 0.31
CA ILE A 49 -7.90 -7.93 -0.10
C ILE A 49 -7.02 -8.05 -1.34
N PRO A 50 -7.31 -7.31 -2.41
CA PRO A 50 -6.47 -7.37 -3.62
C PRO A 50 -5.01 -7.07 -3.31
N LEU A 51 -4.12 -7.77 -3.98
CA LEU A 51 -2.68 -7.64 -3.73
C LEU A 51 -2.20 -6.20 -3.86
N ALA A 52 -2.66 -5.49 -4.89
CA ALA A 52 -2.24 -4.10 -5.09
C ALA A 52 -2.59 -3.24 -3.88
N ALA A 53 -3.78 -3.42 -3.31
CA ALA A 53 -4.18 -2.66 -2.13
C ALA A 53 -3.35 -3.03 -0.92
N ARG A 54 -3.00 -4.30 -0.76
CA ARG A 54 -2.15 -4.75 0.35
C ARG A 54 -0.75 -4.16 0.26
N ILE A 55 -0.19 -4.09 -0.95
CA ILE A 55 1.15 -3.50 -1.16
C ILE A 55 1.11 -2.02 -0.84
N VAL A 56 0.14 -1.30 -1.41
CA VAL A 56 0.06 0.15 -1.22
C VAL A 56 -0.17 0.49 0.24
N ARG A 57 -0.93 -0.34 0.95
CA ARG A 57 -1.18 -0.10 2.38
C ARG A 57 0.12 -0.07 3.18
N VAL A 58 1.04 -1.00 2.92
CA VAL A 58 2.33 -1.03 3.60
C VAL A 58 3.14 0.23 3.26
N VAL A 59 3.19 0.59 1.99
CA VAL A 59 3.95 1.75 1.54
C VAL A 59 3.37 3.03 2.11
N ASP A 60 2.04 3.16 2.14
CA ASP A 60 1.38 4.35 2.69
C ASP A 60 1.70 4.56 4.15
N VAL A 61 1.65 3.48 4.94
CA VAL A 61 1.96 3.58 6.37
C VAL A 61 3.42 4.01 6.55
N TYR A 62 4.33 3.38 5.80
CA TYR A 62 5.74 3.74 5.84
C TYR A 62 5.94 5.21 5.50
N ASP A 63 5.35 5.66 4.40
CA ASP A 63 5.53 7.04 3.95
C ASP A 63 4.98 8.03 4.96
N ALA A 64 3.81 7.74 5.52
CA ALA A 64 3.19 8.62 6.51
C ALA A 64 4.06 8.77 7.75
N LEU A 65 4.68 7.68 8.22
CA LEU A 65 5.52 7.73 9.40
C LEU A 65 6.85 8.40 9.14
N ARG A 66 7.40 8.24 7.94
CA ARG A 66 8.68 8.83 7.56
C ARG A 66 8.59 10.30 7.15
N SER A 67 7.38 10.79 6.92
CA SER A 67 7.20 12.16 6.43
C SER A 67 6.96 13.12 7.57
N GLU A 68 7.59 14.28 7.50
CA GLU A 68 7.36 15.35 8.44
C GLU A 68 6.04 16.03 8.12
N ARG A 69 5.27 16.33 9.14
CA ARG A 69 4.00 17.04 9.03
C ARG A 69 4.01 18.23 9.98
N PRO A 70 3.15 19.26 9.76
CA PRO A 70 3.15 20.41 10.64
C PRO A 70 2.90 20.07 12.12
N TYR A 71 2.24 18.97 12.38
CA TYR A 71 1.86 18.55 13.72
C TYR A 71 2.65 17.35 14.22
N LYS A 72 3.64 16.89 13.46
CA LYS A 72 4.41 15.72 13.88
C LYS A 72 5.73 15.66 13.09
N PRO A 73 6.85 15.37 13.77
CA PRO A 73 8.12 15.17 13.08
C PRO A 73 8.16 13.82 12.38
N ALA A 74 9.07 13.68 11.45
CA ALA A 74 9.31 12.40 10.80
C ALA A 74 9.90 11.42 11.81
N TRP A 75 9.47 10.17 11.73
CA TRP A 75 10.04 9.13 12.58
C TRP A 75 11.36 8.66 11.99
N THR A 76 12.20 8.12 12.85
CA THR A 76 13.43 7.48 12.39
C THR A 76 13.07 6.21 11.60
N LEU A 77 14.01 5.76 10.77
CA LEU A 77 13.80 4.53 10.04
C LEU A 77 13.59 3.36 11.00
N GLU A 78 14.41 3.26 12.03
CA GLU A 78 14.31 2.16 12.99
C GLU A 78 12.92 2.11 13.63
N ARG A 79 12.44 3.25 14.11
CA ARG A 79 11.14 3.30 14.75
C ARG A 79 10.02 2.97 13.78
N THR A 80 10.15 3.44 12.55
CA THR A 80 9.16 3.15 11.51
C THR A 80 9.09 1.66 11.23
N LEU A 81 10.24 1.01 11.08
CA LEU A 81 10.27 -0.43 10.80
C LEU A 81 9.73 -1.23 11.97
N GLU A 82 9.97 -0.78 13.20
CA GLU A 82 9.38 -1.42 14.37
C GLU A 82 7.86 -1.35 14.35
N GLU A 83 7.33 -0.19 13.99
CA GLU A 83 5.89 -0.02 13.92
C GLU A 83 5.27 -0.90 12.83
N LEU A 84 5.92 -0.98 11.67
CA LEU A 84 5.44 -1.86 10.61
C LEU A 84 5.40 -3.31 11.07
N ARG A 85 6.42 -3.75 11.79
CA ARG A 85 6.43 -5.11 12.33
C ARG A 85 5.31 -5.34 13.33
N ALA A 86 5.00 -4.33 14.13
CA ALA A 86 3.90 -4.42 15.08
C ALA A 86 2.54 -4.53 14.40
N MET A 87 2.43 -3.98 13.19
CA MET A 87 1.17 -4.00 12.43
C MET A 87 1.01 -5.24 11.57
N ARG A 88 2.05 -6.06 11.44
CA ARG A 88 1.95 -7.26 10.60
C ARG A 88 0.92 -8.21 11.18
N GLY A 89 0.06 -8.71 10.30
CA GLY A 89 -1.00 -9.60 10.72
C GLY A 89 -2.23 -8.90 11.28
N HIS A 90 -2.16 -7.59 11.47
CA HIS A 90 -3.27 -6.77 11.92
C HIS A 90 -3.71 -5.86 10.79
N GLY A 91 -3.18 -4.67 10.73
CA GLY A 91 -3.49 -3.76 9.62
C GLY A 91 -2.75 -4.08 8.35
N LEU A 92 -1.63 -4.80 8.42
CA LEU A 92 -0.76 -5.07 7.29
C LEU A 92 -0.59 -6.56 7.03
N ASP A 93 -0.47 -6.89 5.75
CA ASP A 93 -0.16 -8.25 5.30
C ASP A 93 1.20 -8.65 5.88
N PRO A 94 1.28 -9.75 6.64
CA PRO A 94 2.54 -10.10 7.31
C PRO A 94 3.68 -10.42 6.34
N ASP A 95 3.42 -11.11 5.24
CA ASP A 95 4.47 -11.48 4.30
C ASP A 95 5.00 -10.26 3.55
N LEU A 96 4.10 -9.40 3.09
CA LEU A 96 4.51 -8.18 2.40
C LEU A 96 5.26 -7.24 3.34
N THR A 97 4.83 -7.16 4.59
CA THR A 97 5.51 -6.35 5.58
C THR A 97 6.93 -6.85 5.80
N ASP A 98 7.09 -8.16 5.95
CA ASP A 98 8.42 -8.74 6.16
C ASP A 98 9.35 -8.44 5.00
N VAL A 99 8.88 -8.60 3.78
CA VAL A 99 9.69 -8.31 2.58
C VAL A 99 10.05 -6.83 2.54
N PHE A 100 9.08 -5.95 2.76
CA PHE A 100 9.32 -4.52 2.71
C PHE A 100 10.35 -4.10 3.76
N VAL A 101 10.19 -4.59 5.00
CA VAL A 101 11.12 -4.27 6.08
C VAL A 101 12.53 -4.75 5.74
N GLN A 102 12.66 -5.96 5.21
CA GLN A 102 13.96 -6.48 4.81
C GLN A 102 14.64 -5.60 3.76
N ILE A 103 13.88 -5.17 2.76
CA ILE A 103 14.43 -4.34 1.69
C ILE A 103 14.90 -3.00 2.24
N ARG A 104 14.07 -2.35 3.06
CA ARG A 104 14.44 -1.04 3.59
C ARG A 104 15.61 -1.11 4.55
N ASP A 105 15.65 -2.16 5.38
CA ASP A 105 16.73 -2.35 6.32
C ASP A 105 18.06 -2.59 5.58
N ALA A 106 18.03 -3.42 4.55
CA ALA A 106 19.21 -3.68 3.74
C ALA A 106 19.70 -2.42 3.03
N GLN A 107 18.79 -1.61 2.52
CA GLN A 107 19.16 -0.35 1.86
C GLN A 107 19.81 0.63 2.82
N SER A 108 19.38 0.64 4.08
CA SER A 108 19.95 1.56 5.05
C SER A 108 21.37 1.17 5.45
N ARG A 109 21.71 -0.10 5.28
CA ARG A 109 23.06 -0.59 5.61
C ARG A 109 24.03 -0.50 4.45
N GLY A 110 23.49 -0.41 3.25
CA GLY A 110 24.29 -0.35 2.06
C GLY A 110 24.68 1.06 1.72
#